data_d7f499b069dfa6a4ef5db5dd02b21e32
#
_entry.id   d7f499b069dfa6a4ef5db5dd02b21e32
#
_cell.length_a   1.000
_cell.length_b   1.000
_cell.length_c   1.000
_cell.angle_alpha   90.00
_cell.angle_beta   90.00
_cell.angle_gamma   90.00
#
_symmetry.space_group_name_H-M   'P 1'
#
loop_
_entity.id
_entity.type
_entity.pdbx_description
1 polymer ?
#
loop_
_entity_poly.entity_id
_entity_poly.type
_entity_poly.pdbx_seq_one_letter_code
_entity_poly.pdbx_strand_id
1 'polypeptide(L)'
;MTATLASLRKQRRVSQLELSLRAGVSQRHLSCIETGRARAGRETLIALLDALGVNLPERNQALLAAGYAPAHAERPLDAPEMAPVRAALTQLLVAHDPTPALVLDGEYNLVMANAGLRLLLHLLGLPGEQMLAGPLNLLRATLGPGGLRGLCVNEAELCGELWSRASREAEHLPRLRALLDDLRPKLT
;
A
#
# COMPACT_ATOMS: atom_id res chain seq x y z
N MET A 1 -6.86 11.07 11.35
CA MET A 1 -6.90 10.53 12.74
C MET A 1 -5.83 9.46 12.83
N THR A 2 -4.82 9.65 13.65
CA THR A 2 -3.74 8.67 13.83
C THR A 2 -4.31 7.43 14.51
N ALA A 3 -4.17 6.24 13.91
CA ALA A 3 -4.65 5.01 14.50
C ALA A 3 -3.89 4.75 15.81
N THR A 4 -4.60 4.75 16.92
CA THR A 4 -4.02 4.42 18.22
C THR A 4 -3.92 2.89 18.36
N LEU A 5 -3.01 2.39 19.22
CA LEU A 5 -2.89 0.96 19.52
C LEU A 5 -4.25 0.35 19.91
N ALA A 6 -5.04 1.07 20.70
CA ALA A 6 -6.37 0.65 21.11
C ALA A 6 -7.35 0.52 19.92
N SER A 7 -7.28 1.44 18.94
CA SER A 7 -8.12 1.36 17.73
C SER A 7 -7.73 0.17 16.86
N LEU A 8 -6.44 -0.07 16.65
CA LEU A 8 -5.92 -1.23 15.90
C LEU A 8 -6.36 -2.55 16.53
N ARG A 9 -6.26 -2.67 17.86
CA ARG A 9 -6.72 -3.86 18.59
C ARG A 9 -8.22 -4.11 18.44
N LYS A 10 -9.04 -3.04 18.61
CA LYS A 10 -10.50 -3.14 18.48
C LYS A 10 -10.93 -3.53 17.07
N GLN A 11 -10.31 -2.98 16.04
CA GLN A 11 -10.57 -3.35 14.65
C GLN A 11 -10.34 -4.84 14.39
N ARG A 12 -9.31 -5.43 15.04
CA ARG A 12 -8.99 -6.86 14.94
C ARG A 12 -9.78 -7.73 15.92
N ARG A 13 -10.70 -7.14 16.70
CA ARG A 13 -11.54 -7.82 17.70
C ARG A 13 -10.75 -8.61 18.74
N VAL A 14 -9.54 -8.16 19.08
CA VAL A 14 -8.67 -8.80 20.07
C VAL A 14 -8.92 -8.13 21.43
N SER A 15 -9.09 -8.92 22.51
CA SER A 15 -9.22 -8.39 23.87
C SER A 15 -7.87 -7.87 24.40
N GLN A 16 -7.89 -6.98 25.41
CA GLN A 16 -6.64 -6.57 26.07
C GLN A 16 -5.89 -7.74 26.69
N LEU A 17 -6.62 -8.67 27.30
CA LEU A 17 -6.03 -9.87 27.90
C LEU A 17 -5.32 -10.71 26.83
N GLU A 18 -5.99 -10.98 25.74
CA GLU A 18 -5.44 -11.77 24.64
C GLU A 18 -4.21 -11.10 24.01
N LEU A 19 -4.26 -9.79 23.73
CA LEU A 19 -3.10 -9.07 23.19
C LEU A 19 -1.93 -9.08 24.18
N SER A 20 -2.20 -8.91 25.48
CA SER A 20 -1.15 -8.93 26.51
C SER A 20 -0.44 -10.28 26.58
N LEU A 21 -1.20 -11.37 26.48
CA LEU A 21 -0.64 -12.73 26.46
C LEU A 21 0.19 -12.99 25.20
N ARG A 22 -0.30 -12.60 24.02
CA ARG A 22 0.40 -12.76 22.74
C ARG A 22 1.72 -11.96 22.68
N ALA A 23 1.70 -10.74 23.24
CA ALA A 23 2.86 -9.83 23.21
C ALA A 23 3.81 -9.99 24.40
N GLY A 24 3.51 -10.85 25.35
CA GLY A 24 4.34 -11.05 26.55
C GLY A 24 4.39 -9.85 27.49
N VAL A 25 3.33 -9.01 27.52
CA VAL A 25 3.22 -7.83 28.41
C VAL A 25 2.09 -8.02 29.42
N SER A 26 2.17 -7.38 30.57
CA SER A 26 1.05 -7.44 31.51
C SER A 26 -0.17 -6.66 31.00
N GLN A 27 -1.39 -7.17 31.26
CA GLN A 27 -2.63 -6.49 30.87
C GLN A 27 -2.71 -5.07 31.48
N ARG A 28 -2.22 -4.90 32.72
CA ARG A 28 -2.14 -3.58 33.38
C ARG A 28 -1.26 -2.62 32.61
N HIS A 29 -0.08 -3.08 32.15
CA HIS A 29 0.84 -2.25 31.37
C HIS A 29 0.22 -1.87 30.02
N LEU A 30 -0.39 -2.83 29.32
CA LEU A 30 -1.12 -2.57 28.08
C LEU A 30 -2.23 -1.53 28.28
N SER A 31 -3.02 -1.66 29.35
CA SER A 31 -4.07 -0.69 29.67
C SER A 31 -3.50 0.72 29.92
N CYS A 32 -2.36 0.84 30.60
CA CYS A 32 -1.69 2.13 30.80
C CYS A 32 -1.20 2.73 29.47
N ILE A 33 -0.68 1.90 28.56
CA ILE A 33 -0.25 2.36 27.21
C ILE A 33 -1.47 2.86 26.43
N GLU A 34 -2.55 2.08 26.35
CA GLU A 34 -3.75 2.43 25.58
C GLU A 34 -4.46 3.69 26.10
N THR A 35 -4.37 3.96 27.40
CA THR A 35 -4.95 5.15 28.03
C THR A 35 -3.99 6.35 28.06
N GLY A 36 -2.78 6.21 27.55
CA GLY A 36 -1.76 7.27 27.53
C GLY A 36 -1.10 7.53 28.89
N ARG A 37 -1.35 6.69 29.92
CA ARG A 37 -0.73 6.81 31.25
C ARG A 37 0.71 6.31 31.27
N ALA A 38 1.11 5.49 30.30
CA ALA A 38 2.47 5.03 30.10
C ALA A 38 2.82 5.10 28.63
N ARG A 39 4.11 5.40 28.35
CA ARG A 39 4.65 5.31 26.99
C ARG A 39 5.24 3.93 26.79
N ALA A 40 4.82 3.23 25.74
CA ALA A 40 5.46 1.97 25.36
C ALA A 40 6.88 2.23 24.87
N GLY A 41 7.85 1.45 25.31
CA GLY A 41 9.17 1.41 24.67
C GLY A 41 9.04 0.90 23.23
N ARG A 42 10.04 1.22 22.37
CA ARG A 42 10.04 0.83 20.96
C ARG A 42 9.85 -0.68 20.77
N GLU A 43 10.58 -1.50 21.52
CA GLU A 43 10.49 -2.96 21.44
C GLU A 43 9.12 -3.48 21.90
N THR A 44 8.58 -2.94 22.99
CA THR A 44 7.24 -3.28 23.49
C THR A 44 6.17 -2.93 22.45
N LEU A 45 6.28 -1.75 21.80
CA LEU A 45 5.34 -1.34 20.77
C LEU A 45 5.42 -2.26 19.56
N ILE A 46 6.63 -2.63 19.11
CA ILE A 46 6.83 -3.59 18.02
C ILE A 46 6.20 -4.94 18.39
N ALA A 47 6.45 -5.50 19.57
CA ALA A 47 5.86 -6.77 20.00
C ALA A 47 4.32 -6.73 20.02
N LEU A 48 3.72 -5.62 20.46
CA LEU A 48 2.27 -5.42 20.45
C LEU A 48 1.71 -5.36 19.02
N LEU A 49 2.41 -4.66 18.10
CA LEU A 49 2.02 -4.56 16.70
C LEU A 49 2.17 -5.90 15.96
N ASP A 50 3.23 -6.67 16.27
CA ASP A 50 3.43 -8.02 15.75
C ASP A 50 2.32 -8.99 16.22
N ALA A 51 2.00 -8.93 17.51
CA ALA A 51 0.93 -9.75 18.09
C ALA A 51 -0.46 -9.42 17.51
N LEU A 52 -0.66 -8.20 16.99
CA LEU A 52 -1.86 -7.78 16.27
C LEU A 52 -1.85 -8.15 14.79
N GLY A 53 -0.72 -8.61 14.23
CA GLY A 53 -0.59 -8.91 12.82
C GLY A 53 -0.79 -7.69 11.92
N VAL A 54 -0.35 -6.50 12.36
CA VAL A 54 -0.46 -5.29 11.54
C VAL A 54 0.50 -5.35 10.36
N ASN A 55 0.07 -4.83 9.21
CA ASN A 55 0.94 -4.72 8.04
C ASN A 55 2.05 -3.67 8.24
N LEU A 56 3.05 -3.66 7.35
CA LEU A 56 4.20 -2.76 7.47
C LEU A 56 3.83 -1.27 7.47
N PRO A 57 2.94 -0.77 6.60
CA PRO A 57 2.48 0.61 6.63
C PRO A 57 1.83 1.00 7.97
N GLU A 58 0.91 0.18 8.50
CA GLU A 58 0.27 0.42 9.81
C GLU A 58 1.29 0.44 10.94
N ARG A 59 2.26 -0.50 10.90
CA ARG A 59 3.35 -0.57 11.88
C ARG A 59 4.18 0.71 11.87
N ASN A 60 4.63 1.15 10.71
CA ASN A 60 5.43 2.35 10.56
C ASN A 60 4.65 3.59 11.04
N GLN A 61 3.37 3.69 10.71
CA GLN A 61 2.50 4.77 11.15
C GLN A 61 2.35 4.79 12.69
N ALA A 62 2.15 3.63 13.32
CA ALA A 62 2.05 3.53 14.77
C ALA A 62 3.36 3.91 15.47
N LEU A 63 4.51 3.48 14.92
CA LEU A 63 5.83 3.85 15.41
C LEU A 63 6.09 5.36 15.31
N LEU A 64 5.80 5.96 14.16
CA LEU A 64 5.92 7.42 13.96
C LEU A 64 5.02 8.20 14.92
N ALA A 65 3.76 7.77 15.10
CA ALA A 65 2.83 8.39 16.05
C ALA A 65 3.32 8.32 17.50
N ALA A 66 4.07 7.27 17.85
CA ALA A 66 4.70 7.13 19.17
C ALA A 66 6.05 7.87 19.29
N GLY A 67 6.52 8.55 18.20
CA GLY A 67 7.78 9.28 18.15
C GLY A 67 9.01 8.39 17.93
N TYR A 68 8.83 7.21 17.36
CA TYR A 68 9.91 6.29 16.97
C TYR A 68 10.15 6.30 15.47
N ALA A 69 11.39 5.99 15.06
CA ALA A 69 11.70 5.76 13.66
C ALA A 69 10.91 4.53 13.13
N PRO A 70 10.49 4.53 11.86
CA PRO A 70 9.87 3.39 11.22
C PRO A 70 10.69 2.10 11.40
N ALA A 71 10.04 0.96 11.57
CA ALA A 71 10.72 -0.32 11.67
C ALA A 71 11.37 -0.72 10.33
N HIS A 72 10.70 -0.34 9.24
CA HIS A 72 11.20 -0.54 7.88
C HIS A 72 11.11 0.80 7.16
N ALA A 73 12.27 1.37 6.81
CA ALA A 73 12.32 2.51 5.92
C ALA A 73 11.82 2.08 4.54
N GLU A 74 10.92 2.85 3.94
CA GLU A 74 10.60 2.71 2.53
C GLU A 74 11.91 2.96 1.76
N ARG A 75 12.37 1.95 1.04
CA ARG A 75 13.57 2.05 0.20
C ARG A 75 13.13 2.09 -1.25
N PRO A 76 13.58 3.08 -2.01
CA PRO A 76 13.33 3.08 -3.44
C PRO A 76 13.94 1.82 -4.08
N LEU A 77 13.25 1.27 -5.08
CA LEU A 77 13.66 0.01 -5.71
C LEU A 77 15.02 0.11 -6.42
N ASP A 78 15.45 1.31 -6.79
CA ASP A 78 16.77 1.60 -7.39
C ASP A 78 17.92 1.65 -6.36
N ALA A 79 17.61 1.64 -5.05
CA ALA A 79 18.64 1.57 -4.01
C ALA A 79 19.52 0.32 -4.18
N PRO A 80 20.85 0.41 -3.93
CA PRO A 80 21.78 -0.72 -4.11
C PRO A 80 21.36 -1.99 -3.36
N GLU A 81 20.83 -1.84 -2.15
CA GLU A 81 20.39 -2.95 -1.31
C GLU A 81 19.15 -3.67 -1.86
N MET A 82 18.40 -3.02 -2.75
CA MET A 82 17.23 -3.58 -3.42
C MET A 82 17.57 -4.31 -4.73
N ALA A 83 18.84 -4.39 -5.11
CA ALA A 83 19.27 -5.06 -6.35
C ALA A 83 18.77 -6.52 -6.46
N PRO A 84 18.83 -7.37 -5.42
CA PRO A 84 18.27 -8.73 -5.51
C PRO A 84 16.76 -8.74 -5.74
N VAL A 85 16.01 -7.84 -5.10
CA VAL A 85 14.55 -7.71 -5.28
C VAL A 85 14.24 -7.27 -6.70
N ARG A 86 14.94 -6.25 -7.20
CA ARG A 86 14.80 -5.78 -8.59
C ARG A 86 15.09 -6.88 -9.61
N ALA A 87 16.14 -7.69 -9.40
CA ALA A 87 16.47 -8.80 -10.26
C ALA A 87 15.35 -9.85 -10.27
N ALA A 88 14.80 -10.22 -9.11
CA ALA A 88 13.68 -11.16 -9.01
C ALA A 88 12.43 -10.63 -9.72
N LEU A 89 12.07 -9.35 -9.51
CA LEU A 89 10.94 -8.71 -10.21
C LEU A 89 11.15 -8.70 -11.72
N THR A 90 12.38 -8.42 -12.20
CA THR A 90 12.71 -8.48 -13.64
C THR A 90 12.50 -9.87 -14.19
N GLN A 91 12.97 -10.92 -13.49
CA GLN A 91 12.75 -12.30 -13.92
C GLN A 91 11.28 -12.67 -14.00
N LEU A 92 10.47 -12.27 -13.00
CA LEU A 92 9.03 -12.48 -13.01
C LEU A 92 8.35 -11.79 -14.20
N LEU A 93 8.71 -10.53 -14.49
CA LEU A 93 8.16 -9.79 -15.62
C LEU A 93 8.51 -10.46 -16.97
N VAL A 94 9.77 -10.89 -17.14
CA VAL A 94 10.21 -11.60 -18.35
C VAL A 94 9.51 -12.95 -18.50
N ALA A 95 9.32 -13.68 -17.39
CA ALA A 95 8.62 -14.97 -17.43
C ALA A 95 7.12 -14.85 -17.78
N HIS A 96 6.54 -13.66 -17.66
CA HIS A 96 5.15 -13.39 -18.08
C HIS A 96 5.02 -12.99 -19.55
N ASP A 97 6.11 -12.63 -20.26
CA ASP A 97 6.01 -12.29 -21.67
C ASP A 97 5.45 -13.46 -22.49
N PRO A 98 4.56 -13.22 -23.46
CA PRO A 98 4.07 -11.94 -23.96
C PRO A 98 2.86 -11.38 -23.18
N THR A 99 2.42 -12.00 -22.10
CA THR A 99 1.28 -11.50 -21.30
C THR A 99 1.65 -10.18 -20.63
N PRO A 100 0.83 -9.11 -20.77
CA PRO A 100 1.09 -7.83 -20.16
C PRO A 100 1.24 -7.94 -18.63
N ALA A 101 2.34 -7.44 -18.09
CA ALA A 101 2.61 -7.44 -16.64
C ALA A 101 3.31 -6.15 -16.22
N LEU A 102 3.03 -5.72 -14.98
CA LEU A 102 3.59 -4.49 -14.41
C LEU A 102 3.82 -4.65 -12.91
N VAL A 103 4.72 -3.86 -12.37
CA VAL A 103 4.95 -3.70 -10.93
C VAL A 103 4.53 -2.30 -10.54
N LEU A 104 3.74 -2.19 -9.50
CA LEU A 104 3.29 -0.94 -8.90
C LEU A 104 3.86 -0.81 -7.49
N ASP A 105 4.05 0.43 -7.05
CA ASP A 105 4.25 0.72 -5.63
C ASP A 105 2.93 0.76 -4.86
N GLY A 106 2.99 1.02 -3.54
CA GLY A 106 1.80 1.11 -2.68
C GLY A 106 0.87 2.30 -2.98
N GLU A 107 1.29 3.23 -3.81
CA GLU A 107 0.50 4.38 -4.28
C GLU A 107 0.00 4.21 -5.71
N TYR A 108 0.15 3.00 -6.29
CA TYR A 108 -0.21 2.67 -7.68
C TYR A 108 0.64 3.37 -8.74
N ASN A 109 1.84 3.87 -8.40
CA ASN A 109 2.77 4.36 -9.39
C ASN A 109 3.47 3.18 -10.08
N LEU A 110 3.66 3.30 -11.39
CA LEU A 110 4.38 2.30 -12.18
C LEU A 110 5.86 2.31 -11.80
N VAL A 111 6.35 1.15 -11.42
CA VAL A 111 7.77 0.93 -11.09
C VAL A 111 8.48 0.19 -12.21
N MET A 112 7.86 -0.88 -12.74
CA MET A 112 8.42 -1.68 -13.83
C MET A 112 7.30 -2.22 -14.73
N ALA A 113 7.63 -2.50 -16.00
CA ALA A 113 6.72 -3.11 -16.95
C ALA A 113 7.49 -4.06 -17.89
N ASN A 114 6.81 -5.12 -18.38
CA ASN A 114 7.38 -6.06 -19.34
C ASN A 114 7.15 -5.63 -20.80
N ALA A 115 7.68 -6.41 -21.74
CA ALA A 115 7.51 -6.15 -23.16
C ALA A 115 6.05 -6.37 -23.61
N GLY A 116 5.34 -7.32 -23.02
CA GLY A 116 3.91 -7.56 -23.28
C GLY A 116 3.04 -6.35 -23.03
N LEU A 117 3.28 -5.58 -21.94
CA LEU A 117 2.54 -4.34 -21.69
C LEU A 117 2.84 -3.27 -22.74
N ARG A 118 4.10 -3.12 -23.17
CA ARG A 118 4.47 -2.18 -24.24
C ARG A 118 3.75 -2.52 -25.54
N LEU A 119 3.73 -3.79 -25.88
CA LEU A 119 3.03 -4.29 -27.08
C LEU A 119 1.53 -4.02 -26.98
N LEU A 120 0.90 -4.28 -25.84
CA LEU A 120 -0.53 -4.00 -25.63
C LEU A 120 -0.85 -2.51 -25.85
N LEU A 121 -0.08 -1.61 -25.23
CA LEU A 121 -0.26 -0.17 -25.39
C LEU A 121 -0.11 0.26 -26.86
N HIS A 122 0.87 -0.30 -27.57
CA HIS A 122 1.06 -0.07 -29.02
C HIS A 122 -0.14 -0.53 -29.85
N LEU A 123 -0.66 -1.74 -29.59
CA LEU A 123 -1.82 -2.28 -30.29
C LEU A 123 -3.10 -1.46 -30.03
N LEU A 124 -3.21 -0.83 -28.87
CA LEU A 124 -4.30 0.09 -28.54
C LEU A 124 -4.12 1.51 -29.14
N GLY A 125 -3.05 1.74 -29.91
CA GLY A 125 -2.75 3.05 -30.48
C GLY A 125 -2.29 4.10 -29.47
N LEU A 126 -1.85 3.65 -28.29
CA LEU A 126 -1.40 4.53 -27.20
C LEU A 126 0.11 4.80 -27.30
N PRO A 127 0.60 5.99 -26.89
CA PRO A 127 2.02 6.32 -26.90
C PRO A 127 2.77 5.62 -25.77
N GLY A 128 2.82 4.26 -25.81
CA GLY A 128 3.28 3.40 -24.74
C GLY A 128 4.68 3.75 -24.21
N GLU A 129 5.64 4.02 -25.11
CA GLU A 129 6.99 4.42 -24.71
C GLU A 129 6.99 5.71 -23.87
N GLN A 130 6.21 6.72 -24.28
CA GLN A 130 6.11 7.99 -23.54
C GLN A 130 5.38 7.82 -22.22
N MET A 131 4.32 7.01 -22.20
CA MET A 131 3.55 6.70 -20.99
C MET A 131 4.40 5.95 -19.95
N LEU A 132 5.21 4.99 -20.40
CA LEU A 132 6.03 4.16 -19.51
C LEU A 132 7.36 4.83 -19.11
N ALA A 133 7.83 5.83 -19.86
CA ALA A 133 9.03 6.61 -19.52
C ALA A 133 8.76 7.70 -18.48
N GLY A 134 7.51 8.10 -18.29
CA GLY A 134 7.11 9.15 -17.35
C GLY A 134 6.56 8.60 -16.03
N PRO A 135 6.24 9.49 -15.10
CA PRO A 135 5.58 9.11 -13.85
C PRO A 135 4.13 8.69 -14.12
N LEU A 136 3.91 7.39 -14.36
CA LEU A 136 2.59 6.83 -14.61
C LEU A 136 1.99 6.31 -13.29
N ASN A 137 0.81 6.83 -12.94
CA ASN A 137 -0.01 6.29 -11.86
C ASN A 137 -1.21 5.56 -12.45
N LEU A 138 -1.39 4.28 -12.12
CA LEU A 138 -2.42 3.43 -12.71
C LEU A 138 -3.84 3.95 -12.41
N LEU A 139 -4.09 4.45 -11.20
CA LEU A 139 -5.41 5.00 -10.85
C LEU A 139 -5.74 6.25 -11.67
N ARG A 140 -4.78 7.16 -11.82
CA ARG A 140 -4.96 8.35 -12.67
C ARG A 140 -5.14 7.99 -14.13
N ALA A 141 -4.33 7.04 -14.63
CA ALA A 141 -4.40 6.60 -16.03
C ALA A 141 -5.71 5.88 -16.34
N THR A 142 -6.29 5.14 -15.40
CA THR A 142 -7.54 4.39 -15.62
C THR A 142 -8.77 5.22 -15.27
N LEU A 143 -8.80 5.84 -14.08
CA LEU A 143 -9.99 6.49 -13.54
C LEU A 143 -10.07 8.00 -13.90
N GLY A 144 -8.97 8.60 -14.33
CA GLY A 144 -8.90 10.01 -14.67
C GLY A 144 -9.67 10.36 -15.96
N PRO A 145 -9.95 11.66 -16.18
CA PRO A 145 -10.57 12.13 -17.42
C PRO A 145 -9.71 11.78 -18.64
N GLY A 146 -10.33 11.23 -19.69
CA GLY A 146 -9.62 10.78 -20.89
C GLY A 146 -8.71 9.57 -20.64
N GLY A 147 -8.90 8.87 -19.52
CA GLY A 147 -8.13 7.69 -19.16
C GLY A 147 -8.46 6.43 -19.97
N LEU A 148 -7.81 5.33 -19.59
CA LEU A 148 -7.90 4.04 -20.30
C LEU A 148 -9.28 3.37 -20.15
N ARG A 149 -10.13 3.83 -19.27
CA ARG A 149 -11.45 3.25 -19.01
C ARG A 149 -12.30 3.11 -20.28
N GLY A 150 -12.29 4.10 -21.15
CA GLY A 150 -13.04 4.08 -22.43
C GLY A 150 -12.57 3.03 -23.43
N LEU A 151 -11.43 2.37 -23.17
CA LEU A 151 -10.94 1.24 -23.98
C LEU A 151 -11.40 -0.12 -23.44
N CYS A 152 -12.08 -0.14 -22.29
CA CYS A 152 -12.51 -1.36 -21.62
C CYS A 152 -13.97 -1.67 -21.94
N VAL A 153 -14.24 -2.91 -22.34
CA VAL A 153 -15.62 -3.38 -22.63
C VAL A 153 -16.46 -3.41 -21.35
N ASN A 154 -15.84 -3.76 -20.21
CA ASN A 154 -16.46 -3.85 -18.89
C ASN A 154 -16.02 -2.69 -17.98
N GLU A 155 -16.07 -1.46 -18.50
CA GLU A 155 -15.56 -0.25 -17.82
C GLU A 155 -16.08 -0.12 -16.38
N ALA A 156 -17.40 -0.26 -16.17
CA ALA A 156 -18.00 -0.07 -14.85
C ALA A 156 -17.50 -1.09 -13.81
N GLU A 157 -17.33 -2.36 -14.22
CA GLU A 157 -16.82 -3.42 -13.36
C GLU A 157 -15.35 -3.17 -13.00
N LEU A 158 -14.49 -2.92 -14.00
CA LEU A 158 -13.07 -2.63 -13.81
C LEU A 158 -12.86 -1.43 -12.90
N CYS A 159 -13.54 -0.32 -13.17
CA CYS A 159 -13.42 0.89 -12.36
C CYS A 159 -13.92 0.66 -10.92
N GLY A 160 -15.03 -0.08 -10.76
CA GLY A 160 -15.60 -0.41 -9.46
C GLY A 160 -14.66 -1.29 -8.62
N GLU A 161 -14.06 -2.33 -9.21
CA GLU A 161 -13.10 -3.21 -8.54
C GLU A 161 -11.83 -2.46 -8.16
N LEU A 162 -11.24 -1.72 -9.11
CA LEU A 162 -10.03 -0.95 -8.88
C LEU A 162 -10.23 0.11 -7.78
N TRP A 163 -11.37 0.83 -7.83
CA TRP A 163 -11.74 1.79 -6.80
C TRP A 163 -11.93 1.14 -5.44
N SER A 164 -12.67 0.04 -5.37
CA SER A 164 -12.93 -0.69 -4.13
C SER A 164 -11.65 -1.22 -3.49
N ARG A 165 -10.74 -1.77 -4.31
CA ARG A 165 -9.43 -2.24 -3.86
C ARG A 165 -8.58 -1.10 -3.32
N ALA A 166 -8.40 -0.05 -4.10
CA ALA A 166 -7.60 1.11 -3.72
C ALA A 166 -8.17 1.81 -2.46
N SER A 167 -9.52 1.87 -2.33
CA SER A 167 -10.17 2.44 -1.14
C SER A 167 -9.88 1.66 0.13
N ARG A 168 -9.85 0.33 0.07
CA ARG A 168 -9.45 -0.51 1.23
C ARG A 168 -8.00 -0.29 1.61
N GLU A 169 -7.10 -0.24 0.61
CA GLU A 169 -5.67 -0.02 0.84
C GLU A 169 -5.39 1.39 1.37
N ALA A 170 -6.17 2.39 0.95
CA ALA A 170 -6.07 3.78 1.38
C ALA A 170 -6.42 4.02 2.86
N GLU A 171 -7.06 3.05 3.55
CA GLU A 171 -7.32 3.17 4.99
C GLU A 171 -6.02 3.39 5.77
N HIS A 172 -4.91 2.85 5.27
CA HIS A 172 -3.61 2.85 5.92
C HIS A 172 -2.54 3.67 5.18
N LEU A 173 -2.86 4.23 4.01
CA LEU A 173 -1.95 4.97 3.15
C LEU A 173 -2.47 6.40 2.89
N PRO A 174 -2.04 7.42 3.68
CA PRO A 174 -2.56 8.79 3.56
C PRO A 174 -2.41 9.42 2.18
N ARG A 175 -1.30 9.12 1.47
CA ARG A 175 -1.07 9.64 0.12
C ARG A 175 -2.01 9.01 -0.91
N LEU A 176 -2.28 7.69 -0.79
CA LEU A 176 -3.25 7.00 -1.63
C LEU A 176 -4.66 7.54 -1.38
N ARG A 177 -5.01 7.84 -0.12
CA ARG A 177 -6.29 8.48 0.22
C ARG A 177 -6.42 9.83 -0.45
N ALA A 178 -5.41 10.70 -0.35
CA ALA A 178 -5.41 12.02 -1.00
C ALA A 178 -5.57 11.89 -2.53
N LEU A 179 -4.93 10.89 -3.15
CA LEU A 179 -5.09 10.60 -4.58
C LEU A 179 -6.54 10.21 -4.92
N LEU A 180 -7.17 9.34 -4.14
CA LEU A 180 -8.56 8.93 -4.35
C LEU A 180 -9.53 10.10 -4.15
N ASP A 181 -9.30 10.97 -3.17
CA ASP A 181 -10.12 12.15 -2.94
C ASP A 181 -10.04 13.12 -4.13
N ASP A 182 -8.86 13.26 -4.77
CA ASP A 182 -8.69 14.03 -6.02
C ASP A 182 -9.39 13.39 -7.23
N LEU A 183 -9.45 12.06 -7.30
CA LEU A 183 -10.07 11.34 -8.41
C LEU A 183 -11.59 11.21 -8.29
N ARG A 184 -12.15 11.26 -7.08
CA ARG A 184 -13.59 11.08 -6.82
C ARG A 184 -14.51 11.99 -7.64
N PRO A 185 -14.27 13.30 -7.76
CA PRO A 185 -15.12 14.19 -8.55
C PRO A 185 -15.07 13.94 -10.06
N LYS A 186 -14.12 13.14 -10.52
CA LYS A 186 -13.85 12.90 -11.96
C LYS A 186 -14.47 11.59 -12.45
N LEU A 187 -15.12 10.85 -11.56
CA LEU A 187 -15.80 9.58 -11.84
C LEU A 187 -17.29 9.76 -12.17
N THR A 188 -17.84 10.95 -11.93
CA THR A 188 -19.23 11.35 -12.30
C THR A 188 -19.23 12.00 -13.65
#